data_d6a9ebcbdc4f36c01d604b08f7676c4e
#
_entry.id   d6a9ebcbdc4f36c01d604b08f7676c4e
#
_cell.length_a   1.000
_cell.length_b   1.000
_cell.length_c   1.000
_cell.angle_alpha   90.00
_cell.angle_beta   90.00
_cell.angle_gamma   90.00
#
_symmetry.space_group_name_H-M   'P 1'
#
loop_
_entity.id
_entity.type
_entity.pdbx_description
1 polymer ?
#
loop_
_entity_poly.entity_id
_entity_poly.type
_entity_poly.pdbx_seq_one_letter_code
_entity_poly.pdbx_strand_id
1 'polypeptide(L)'
;LFIIGYKGFSRREAPWLYTSALAIELLHDFMLVHDDIIDKSATRRGAPSMHAMLNHHLRSHTKVKFSGQDLAIAAGDVMYAMAIHSFLAIKENMERKEKALKNFIEAAIFTGSGEFIELLAGTKHIKHITQDDIYKIYDYKTAYYTFASPLASGAILAGASKKEIDALSTYGLCLGRAFQIKDDILGMFGNEAQIGKSALTDLQEAKKTLLIWRAYHSGNNAEKRRIEKVFIKRTVQRSDLEEIKKIVVSTGALAYARDEITQLTDTLHRLHTKSRMKTAYKNM
;
A
#
# COMPACT_ATOMS: atom_id res chain seq x y z
N LEU A 1 7.93 -7.39 -9.63
CA LEU A 1 7.92 -8.43 -8.59
C LEU A 1 7.36 -9.75 -9.09
N PHE A 2 6.22 -9.78 -9.79
CA PHE A 2 5.63 -10.99 -10.37
C PHE A 2 6.61 -11.70 -11.32
N ILE A 3 7.24 -10.95 -12.22
CA ILE A 3 8.26 -11.47 -13.16
C ILE A 3 9.46 -12.01 -12.40
N ILE A 4 9.93 -11.31 -11.37
CA ILE A 4 11.05 -11.75 -10.52
C ILE A 4 10.69 -13.06 -9.79
N GLY A 5 9.50 -13.16 -9.23
CA GLY A 5 9.00 -14.38 -8.60
C GLY A 5 8.99 -15.58 -9.56
N TYR A 6 8.52 -15.39 -10.79
CA TYR A 6 8.51 -16.46 -11.80
C TYR A 6 9.92 -16.84 -12.26
N LYS A 7 10.70 -15.88 -12.74
CA LYS A 7 12.05 -16.12 -13.30
C LYS A 7 13.04 -16.62 -12.25
N GLY A 8 12.82 -16.27 -10.98
CA GLY A 8 13.62 -16.75 -9.86
C GLY A 8 13.64 -18.28 -9.71
N PHE A 9 12.55 -18.95 -10.07
CA PHE A 9 12.40 -20.39 -9.91
C PHE A 9 12.24 -21.16 -11.23
N SER A 10 11.79 -20.52 -12.32
CA SER A 10 11.64 -21.16 -13.63
C SER A 10 12.87 -20.95 -14.51
N ARG A 11 13.26 -22.03 -15.25
CA ARG A 11 14.23 -21.94 -16.37
C ARG A 11 13.51 -21.81 -17.73
N ARG A 12 12.20 -22.00 -17.72
CA ARG A 12 11.38 -21.98 -18.94
C ARG A 12 11.22 -20.55 -19.42
N GLU A 13 11.38 -20.33 -20.71
CA GLU A 13 10.90 -19.10 -21.32
C GLU A 13 9.37 -19.10 -21.36
N ALA A 14 8.79 -17.97 -20.98
CA ALA A 14 7.36 -17.79 -20.93
C ALA A 14 7.00 -16.48 -21.63
N PRO A 15 6.76 -16.52 -22.96
CA PRO A 15 6.43 -15.31 -23.74
C PRO A 15 5.22 -14.55 -23.21
N TRP A 16 4.30 -15.28 -22.58
CA TRP A 16 3.10 -14.74 -21.93
C TRP A 16 3.38 -13.97 -20.63
N LEU A 17 4.56 -14.12 -20.02
CA LEU A 17 4.86 -13.64 -18.66
C LEU A 17 4.69 -12.13 -18.50
N TYR A 18 5.19 -11.36 -19.47
CA TYR A 18 5.09 -9.89 -19.43
C TYR A 18 3.65 -9.41 -19.62
N THR A 19 2.91 -10.02 -20.54
CA THR A 19 1.49 -9.71 -20.74
C THR A 19 0.67 -10.06 -19.51
N SER A 20 1.00 -11.19 -18.85
CA SER A 20 0.32 -11.61 -17.62
C SER A 20 0.66 -10.71 -16.42
N ALA A 21 1.82 -10.07 -16.41
CA ALA A 21 2.17 -9.07 -15.40
C ALA A 21 1.21 -7.86 -15.42
N LEU A 22 0.56 -7.57 -16.56
CA LEU A 22 -0.48 -6.54 -16.66
C LEU A 22 -1.69 -6.84 -15.76
N ALA A 23 -1.98 -8.11 -15.46
CA ALA A 23 -3.04 -8.46 -14.51
C ALA A 23 -2.74 -7.88 -13.11
N ILE A 24 -1.47 -7.92 -12.70
CA ILE A 24 -1.03 -7.36 -11.41
C ILE A 24 -1.14 -5.82 -11.43
N GLU A 25 -0.76 -5.20 -12.54
CA GLU A 25 -0.84 -3.74 -12.69
C GLU A 25 -2.29 -3.26 -12.71
N LEU A 26 -3.18 -3.95 -13.44
CA LEU A 26 -4.62 -3.62 -13.45
C LEU A 26 -5.26 -3.73 -12.05
N LEU A 27 -4.84 -4.73 -11.26
CA LEU A 27 -5.27 -4.83 -9.87
C LEU A 27 -4.76 -3.66 -9.04
N HIS A 28 -3.49 -3.28 -9.24
CA HIS A 28 -2.90 -2.14 -8.56
C HIS A 28 -3.63 -0.84 -8.92
N ASP A 29 -3.86 -0.59 -10.20
CA ASP A 29 -4.56 0.61 -10.67
C ASP A 29 -6.00 0.69 -10.15
N PHE A 30 -6.73 -0.45 -10.14
CA PHE A 30 -8.06 -0.54 -9.51
C PHE A 30 -8.01 -0.07 -8.04
N MET A 31 -7.06 -0.59 -7.26
CA MET A 31 -6.91 -0.20 -5.84
C MET A 31 -6.62 1.30 -5.70
N LEU A 32 -5.74 1.85 -6.53
CA LEU A 32 -5.40 3.27 -6.49
C LEU A 32 -6.57 4.17 -6.88
N VAL A 33 -7.41 3.77 -7.84
CA VAL A 33 -8.59 4.54 -8.24
C VAL A 33 -9.59 4.63 -7.09
N HIS A 34 -9.86 3.53 -6.39
CA HIS A 34 -10.76 3.53 -5.24
C HIS A 34 -10.16 4.24 -4.02
N ASP A 35 -8.87 4.04 -3.73
CA ASP A 35 -8.12 4.73 -2.67
C ASP A 35 -8.20 6.27 -2.85
N ASP A 36 -7.96 6.78 -4.07
CA ASP A 36 -8.05 8.20 -4.36
C ASP A 36 -9.46 8.78 -4.11
N ILE A 37 -10.52 8.00 -4.34
CA ILE A 37 -11.90 8.43 -4.09
C ILE A 37 -12.17 8.47 -2.58
N ILE A 38 -11.75 7.43 -1.85
CA ILE A 38 -11.92 7.29 -0.41
C ILE A 38 -11.16 8.40 0.32
N ASP A 39 -9.89 8.58 -0.03
CA ASP A 39 -8.99 9.59 0.53
C ASP A 39 -9.27 11.02 0.01
N LYS A 40 -10.24 11.19 -0.92
CA LYS A 40 -10.57 12.47 -1.57
C LYS A 40 -9.34 13.14 -2.19
N SER A 41 -8.40 12.36 -2.66
CA SER A 41 -7.13 12.82 -3.22
C SER A 41 -7.34 13.40 -4.61
N ALA A 42 -7.17 14.72 -4.77
CA ALA A 42 -7.32 15.38 -6.06
C ALA A 42 -6.18 15.06 -7.04
N THR A 43 -5.02 14.66 -6.52
CA THR A 43 -3.82 14.41 -7.32
C THR A 43 -3.14 13.10 -6.91
N ARG A 44 -2.51 12.43 -7.89
CA ARG A 44 -1.65 11.26 -7.71
C ARG A 44 -0.41 11.40 -8.59
N ARG A 45 0.78 11.26 -7.99
CA ARG A 45 2.08 11.37 -8.69
C ARG A 45 2.20 12.68 -9.50
N GLY A 46 1.68 13.78 -8.97
CA GLY A 46 1.73 15.10 -9.60
C GLY A 46 0.73 15.34 -10.74
N ALA A 47 -0.11 14.35 -11.09
CA ALA A 47 -1.20 14.47 -12.06
C ALA A 47 -2.56 14.44 -11.35
N PRO A 48 -3.65 14.93 -11.98
CA PRO A 48 -4.99 14.77 -11.43
C PRO A 48 -5.34 13.28 -11.26
N SER A 49 -5.97 12.92 -10.13
CA SER A 49 -6.54 11.58 -9.93
C SER A 49 -7.69 11.32 -10.92
N MET A 50 -8.04 10.05 -11.14
CA MET A 50 -9.07 9.70 -12.14
C MET A 50 -10.39 10.41 -11.87
N HIS A 51 -10.88 10.39 -10.65
CA HIS A 51 -12.15 11.06 -10.31
C HIS A 51 -12.08 12.59 -10.48
N ALA A 52 -10.93 13.21 -10.20
CA ALA A 52 -10.72 14.64 -10.40
C ALA A 52 -10.70 15.02 -11.90
N MET A 53 -10.03 14.20 -12.72
CA MET A 53 -10.01 14.36 -14.17
C MET A 53 -11.41 14.21 -14.78
N LEU A 54 -12.17 13.19 -14.35
CA LEU A 54 -13.54 12.96 -14.81
C LEU A 54 -14.48 14.07 -14.36
N ASN A 55 -14.35 14.58 -13.12
CA ASN A 55 -15.10 15.75 -12.67
C ASN A 55 -14.79 16.99 -13.52
N HIS A 56 -13.53 17.19 -13.91
CA HIS A 56 -13.17 18.30 -14.80
C HIS A 56 -13.83 18.14 -16.19
N HIS A 57 -13.83 16.94 -16.75
CA HIS A 57 -14.50 16.64 -18.03
C HIS A 57 -16.01 16.92 -17.96
N LEU A 58 -16.66 16.57 -16.86
CA LEU A 58 -18.11 16.76 -16.68
C LEU A 58 -18.54 18.23 -16.54
N ARG A 59 -17.62 19.18 -16.28
CA ARG A 59 -17.96 20.62 -16.12
C ARG A 59 -18.65 21.23 -17.34
N SER A 60 -18.39 20.70 -18.52
CA SER A 60 -19.05 21.13 -19.78
C SER A 60 -20.46 20.54 -19.96
N HIS A 61 -20.91 19.63 -19.09
CA HIS A 61 -22.16 18.91 -19.18
C HIS A 61 -23.12 19.34 -18.07
N THR A 62 -23.99 20.33 -18.33
CA THR A 62 -24.83 20.95 -17.29
C THR A 62 -26.03 20.11 -16.80
N LYS A 63 -26.33 18.97 -17.46
CA LYS A 63 -27.52 18.13 -17.16
C LYS A 63 -27.21 16.78 -16.57
N VAL A 64 -25.95 16.48 -16.22
CA VAL A 64 -25.59 15.20 -15.63
C VAL A 64 -25.98 15.13 -14.15
N LYS A 65 -26.45 13.95 -13.71
CA LYS A 65 -26.86 13.68 -12.32
C LYS A 65 -25.86 12.77 -11.58
N PHE A 66 -24.67 12.56 -12.15
CA PHE A 66 -23.59 11.75 -11.59
C PHE A 66 -22.30 12.57 -11.56
N SER A 67 -21.34 12.11 -10.80
CA SER A 67 -20.05 12.75 -10.55
C SER A 67 -18.90 11.99 -11.22
N GLY A 68 -17.71 12.59 -11.25
CA GLY A 68 -16.50 11.89 -11.65
C GLY A 68 -16.13 10.75 -10.70
N GLN A 69 -16.55 10.79 -9.43
CA GLN A 69 -16.40 9.68 -8.49
C GLN A 69 -17.21 8.46 -8.94
N ASP A 70 -18.48 8.65 -9.33
CA ASP A 70 -19.35 7.58 -9.81
C ASP A 70 -18.77 6.89 -11.04
N LEU A 71 -18.23 7.67 -11.97
CA LEU A 71 -17.55 7.14 -13.16
C LEU A 71 -16.25 6.42 -12.82
N ALA A 72 -15.48 6.94 -11.87
CA ALA A 72 -14.22 6.34 -11.46
C ALA A 72 -14.43 5.02 -10.72
N ILE A 73 -15.49 4.90 -9.89
CA ILE A 73 -15.88 3.63 -9.26
C ILE A 73 -16.16 2.58 -10.36
N ALA A 74 -17.02 2.92 -11.32
CA ALA A 74 -17.36 1.99 -12.42
C ALA A 74 -16.11 1.61 -13.25
N ALA A 75 -15.20 2.55 -13.52
CA ALA A 75 -13.96 2.28 -14.22
C ALA A 75 -13.05 1.33 -13.42
N GLY A 76 -12.92 1.56 -12.11
CA GLY A 76 -12.16 0.69 -11.21
C GLY A 76 -12.70 -0.74 -11.20
N ASP A 77 -14.02 -0.93 -11.10
CA ASP A 77 -14.66 -2.26 -11.12
C ASP A 77 -14.39 -2.99 -12.45
N VAL A 78 -14.42 -2.25 -13.57
CA VAL A 78 -14.05 -2.81 -14.89
C VAL A 78 -12.57 -3.22 -14.89
N MET A 79 -11.66 -2.41 -14.34
CA MET A 79 -10.23 -2.73 -14.25
C MET A 79 -9.99 -3.99 -13.41
N TYR A 80 -10.72 -4.17 -12.30
CA TYR A 80 -10.65 -5.38 -11.49
C TYR A 80 -11.10 -6.63 -12.27
N ALA A 81 -12.23 -6.53 -12.98
CA ALA A 81 -12.71 -7.63 -13.83
C ALA A 81 -11.71 -7.96 -14.95
N MET A 82 -11.10 -6.93 -15.58
CA MET A 82 -10.04 -7.10 -16.58
C MET A 82 -8.79 -7.74 -16.00
N ALA A 83 -8.42 -7.43 -14.76
CA ALA A 83 -7.30 -8.05 -14.07
C ALA A 83 -7.51 -9.55 -13.89
N ILE A 84 -8.69 -9.98 -13.42
CA ILE A 84 -9.05 -11.40 -13.30
C ILE A 84 -9.05 -12.07 -14.66
N HIS A 85 -9.68 -11.46 -15.67
CA HIS A 85 -9.74 -12.00 -17.03
C HIS A 85 -8.32 -12.20 -17.61
N SER A 86 -7.44 -11.22 -17.44
CA SER A 86 -6.04 -11.30 -17.89
C SER A 86 -5.26 -12.39 -17.15
N PHE A 87 -5.52 -12.56 -15.86
CA PHE A 87 -4.88 -13.62 -15.06
C PHE A 87 -5.33 -15.01 -15.51
N LEU A 88 -6.60 -15.21 -15.83
CA LEU A 88 -7.15 -16.46 -16.34
C LEU A 88 -6.55 -16.85 -17.70
N ALA A 89 -6.14 -15.89 -18.51
CA ALA A 89 -5.50 -16.12 -19.81
C ALA A 89 -4.04 -16.64 -19.72
N ILE A 90 -3.45 -16.70 -18.53
CA ILE A 90 -2.08 -17.20 -18.30
C ILE A 90 -1.96 -18.65 -18.80
N LYS A 91 -0.97 -18.93 -19.66
CA LYS A 91 -0.71 -20.25 -20.24
C LYS A 91 0.28 -21.04 -19.38
N GLU A 92 -0.18 -21.52 -18.24
CA GLU A 92 0.62 -22.36 -17.34
C GLU A 92 -0.23 -23.57 -16.86
N ASN A 93 0.41 -24.51 -16.17
CA ASN A 93 -0.28 -25.65 -15.57
C ASN A 93 -1.52 -25.22 -14.76
N MET A 94 -2.65 -25.91 -14.95
CA MET A 94 -3.95 -25.49 -14.40
C MET A 94 -3.92 -25.39 -12.87
N GLU A 95 -3.32 -26.37 -12.19
CA GLU A 95 -3.24 -26.39 -10.72
C GLU A 95 -2.40 -25.20 -10.19
N ARG A 96 -1.27 -24.88 -10.85
CA ARG A 96 -0.46 -23.72 -10.47
C ARG A 96 -1.19 -22.42 -10.74
N LYS A 97 -1.90 -22.33 -11.86
CA LYS A 97 -2.69 -21.16 -12.22
C LYS A 97 -3.82 -20.93 -11.20
N GLU A 98 -4.53 -21.97 -10.80
CA GLU A 98 -5.58 -21.89 -9.79
C GLU A 98 -5.02 -21.39 -8.44
N LYS A 99 -3.90 -21.97 -7.96
CA LYS A 99 -3.25 -21.55 -6.73
C LYS A 99 -2.77 -20.09 -6.80
N ALA A 100 -2.20 -19.69 -7.94
CA ALA A 100 -1.73 -18.33 -8.14
C ALA A 100 -2.90 -17.33 -8.23
N LEU A 101 -4.00 -17.70 -8.89
CA LEU A 101 -5.23 -16.89 -8.97
C LEU A 101 -5.85 -16.72 -7.57
N LYS A 102 -5.89 -17.80 -6.76
CA LYS A 102 -6.36 -17.70 -5.38
C LYS A 102 -5.54 -16.68 -4.59
N ASN A 103 -4.20 -16.78 -4.63
CA ASN A 103 -3.32 -15.82 -3.97
C ASN A 103 -3.50 -14.38 -4.48
N PHE A 104 -3.76 -14.21 -5.78
CA PHE A 104 -4.05 -12.91 -6.39
C PHE A 104 -5.38 -12.31 -5.90
N ILE A 105 -6.44 -13.11 -5.82
CA ILE A 105 -7.76 -12.68 -5.31
C ILE A 105 -7.68 -12.39 -3.80
N GLU A 106 -6.98 -13.22 -3.03
CA GLU A 106 -6.75 -13.00 -1.60
C GLU A 106 -6.07 -11.65 -1.33
N ALA A 107 -5.15 -11.22 -2.20
CA ALA A 107 -4.54 -9.89 -2.08
C ALA A 107 -5.57 -8.77 -2.20
N ALA A 108 -6.54 -8.88 -3.13
CA ALA A 108 -7.63 -7.93 -3.26
C ALA A 108 -8.53 -7.90 -2.01
N ILE A 109 -8.86 -9.09 -1.47
CA ILE A 109 -9.65 -9.21 -0.24
C ILE A 109 -8.93 -8.55 0.94
N PHE A 110 -7.63 -8.81 1.11
CA PHE A 110 -6.85 -8.20 2.17
C PHE A 110 -6.78 -6.68 2.02
N THR A 111 -6.55 -6.17 0.80
CA THR A 111 -6.43 -4.72 0.58
C THR A 111 -7.74 -4.00 0.89
N GLY A 112 -8.87 -4.48 0.40
CA GLY A 112 -10.18 -3.91 0.74
C GLY A 112 -10.49 -4.02 2.24
N SER A 113 -10.13 -5.14 2.89
CA SER A 113 -10.25 -5.29 4.34
C SER A 113 -9.34 -4.33 5.11
N GLY A 114 -8.13 -4.09 4.61
CA GLY A 114 -7.16 -3.15 5.19
C GLY A 114 -7.68 -1.72 5.15
N GLU A 115 -8.24 -1.30 4.00
CA GLU A 115 -8.90 -0.01 3.84
C GLU A 115 -10.06 0.15 4.84
N PHE A 116 -10.93 -0.85 4.92
CA PHE A 116 -12.06 -0.85 5.85
C PHE A 116 -11.58 -0.73 7.32
N ILE A 117 -10.55 -1.48 7.71
CA ILE A 117 -9.97 -1.44 9.07
C ILE A 117 -9.34 -0.06 9.35
N GLU A 118 -8.66 0.54 8.37
CA GLU A 118 -8.07 1.88 8.52
C GLU A 118 -9.14 2.94 8.77
N LEU A 119 -10.22 2.93 7.97
CA LEU A 119 -11.36 3.83 8.15
C LEU A 119 -11.99 3.68 9.54
N LEU A 120 -12.21 2.43 9.99
CA LEU A 120 -12.73 2.17 11.36
C LEU A 120 -11.74 2.61 12.45
N ALA A 121 -10.43 2.42 12.24
CA ALA A 121 -9.41 2.92 13.15
C ALA A 121 -9.43 4.45 13.22
N GLY A 122 -9.76 5.11 12.10
CA GLY A 122 -10.00 6.56 12.04
C GLY A 122 -11.01 7.06 13.07
N THR A 123 -12.07 6.30 13.36
CA THR A 123 -13.13 6.66 14.33
C THR A 123 -12.71 6.45 15.79
N LYS A 124 -11.69 5.62 16.06
CA LYS A 124 -11.23 5.32 17.41
C LYS A 124 -10.31 6.40 17.94
N HIS A 125 -10.33 6.61 19.26
CA HIS A 125 -9.33 7.45 19.91
C HIS A 125 -7.95 6.77 19.85
N ILE A 126 -6.90 7.54 19.54
CA ILE A 126 -5.53 7.02 19.32
C ILE A 126 -4.97 6.21 20.50
N LYS A 127 -5.39 6.51 21.73
CA LYS A 127 -4.99 5.76 22.94
C LYS A 127 -5.38 4.28 22.92
N HIS A 128 -6.39 3.92 22.12
CA HIS A 128 -6.90 2.55 21.98
C HIS A 128 -6.34 1.82 20.76
N ILE A 129 -5.52 2.47 19.97
CA ILE A 129 -4.84 1.87 18.85
C ILE A 129 -3.53 1.24 19.33
N THR A 130 -3.29 0.00 18.96
CA THR A 130 -2.05 -0.73 19.26
C THR A 130 -1.11 -0.68 18.06
N GLN A 131 0.16 -1.01 18.29
CA GLN A 131 1.12 -1.17 17.20
C GLN A 131 0.72 -2.30 16.24
N ASP A 132 0.15 -3.38 16.78
CA ASP A 132 -0.35 -4.51 15.98
C ASP A 132 -1.51 -4.10 15.07
N ASP A 133 -2.39 -3.20 15.52
CA ASP A 133 -3.45 -2.64 14.67
C ASP A 133 -2.84 -1.89 13.47
N ILE A 134 -1.80 -1.10 13.70
CA ILE A 134 -1.11 -0.35 12.63
C ILE A 134 -0.42 -1.30 11.66
N TYR A 135 0.33 -2.28 12.16
CA TYR A 135 0.97 -3.27 11.30
C TYR A 135 -0.04 -4.10 10.51
N LYS A 136 -1.19 -4.42 11.10
CA LYS A 136 -2.27 -5.10 10.40
C LYS A 136 -2.80 -4.25 9.23
N ILE A 137 -2.94 -2.94 9.42
CA ILE A 137 -3.31 -2.01 8.34
C ILE A 137 -2.23 -2.03 7.25
N TYR A 138 -0.95 -1.88 7.61
CA TYR A 138 0.16 -1.89 6.66
C TYR A 138 0.25 -3.20 5.87
N ASP A 139 0.07 -4.34 6.56
CA ASP A 139 0.06 -5.64 5.91
C ASP A 139 -1.08 -5.77 4.91
N TYR A 140 -2.29 -5.45 5.34
CA TYR A 140 -3.48 -5.68 4.55
C TYR A 140 -3.64 -4.66 3.43
N LYS A 141 -3.50 -3.36 3.74
CA LYS A 141 -3.69 -2.29 2.76
C LYS A 141 -2.56 -2.20 1.74
N THR A 142 -1.30 -2.51 2.14
CA THR A 142 -0.13 -2.25 1.30
C THR A 142 0.71 -3.50 1.02
N ALA A 143 1.20 -4.19 2.05
CA ALA A 143 2.26 -5.18 1.88
C ALA A 143 1.83 -6.42 1.09
N TYR A 144 0.61 -6.91 1.32
CA TYR A 144 0.11 -8.10 0.62
C TYR A 144 0.02 -7.88 -0.89
N TYR A 145 -0.71 -6.86 -1.35
CA TYR A 145 -0.97 -6.71 -2.77
C TYR A 145 0.19 -6.13 -3.56
N THR A 146 1.00 -5.26 -2.93
CA THR A 146 2.11 -4.59 -3.62
C THR A 146 3.35 -5.47 -3.71
N PHE A 147 3.62 -6.29 -2.69
CA PHE A 147 4.88 -7.02 -2.57
C PHE A 147 4.70 -8.53 -2.45
N ALA A 148 3.98 -9.02 -1.44
CA ALA A 148 3.93 -10.44 -1.12
C ALA A 148 3.21 -11.25 -2.19
N SER A 149 2.01 -10.83 -2.60
CA SER A 149 1.20 -11.54 -3.59
C SER A 149 1.83 -11.58 -4.99
N PRO A 150 2.38 -10.49 -5.54
CA PRO A 150 3.07 -10.56 -6.84
C PRO A 150 4.26 -11.52 -6.84
N LEU A 151 5.12 -11.47 -5.81
CA LEU A 151 6.25 -12.39 -5.67
C LEU A 151 5.78 -13.84 -5.57
N ALA A 152 4.82 -14.11 -4.68
CA ALA A 152 4.29 -15.45 -4.44
C ALA A 152 3.56 -15.99 -5.69
N SER A 153 2.72 -15.20 -6.35
CA SER A 153 2.02 -15.63 -7.58
C SER A 153 2.98 -16.03 -8.68
N GLY A 154 4.04 -15.23 -8.90
CA GLY A 154 5.08 -15.58 -9.85
C GLY A 154 5.79 -16.89 -9.49
N ALA A 155 6.16 -17.09 -8.24
CA ALA A 155 6.81 -18.30 -7.74
C ALA A 155 5.89 -19.53 -7.83
N ILE A 156 4.60 -19.40 -7.52
CA ILE A 156 3.59 -20.47 -7.64
C ILE A 156 3.50 -20.92 -9.11
N LEU A 157 3.39 -20.00 -10.06
CA LEU A 157 3.35 -20.31 -11.48
C LEU A 157 4.64 -21.00 -11.95
N ALA A 158 5.78 -20.60 -11.40
CA ALA A 158 7.07 -21.24 -11.68
C ALA A 158 7.20 -22.65 -11.08
N GLY A 159 6.29 -23.06 -10.19
CA GLY A 159 6.34 -24.34 -9.49
C GLY A 159 7.31 -24.39 -8.32
N ALA A 160 7.56 -23.25 -7.67
CA ALA A 160 8.35 -23.21 -6.44
C ALA A 160 7.71 -24.05 -5.32
N SER A 161 8.54 -24.53 -4.40
CA SER A 161 8.04 -25.29 -3.24
C SER A 161 7.24 -24.38 -2.29
N LYS A 162 6.34 -24.97 -1.50
CA LYS A 162 5.59 -24.23 -0.47
C LYS A 162 6.53 -23.43 0.44
N LYS A 163 7.64 -24.02 0.86
CA LYS A 163 8.64 -23.36 1.70
C LYS A 163 9.20 -22.07 1.07
N GLU A 164 9.48 -22.08 -0.24
CA GLU A 164 9.96 -20.89 -0.95
C GLU A 164 8.87 -19.85 -1.12
N ILE A 165 7.64 -20.28 -1.41
CA ILE A 165 6.48 -19.38 -1.52
C ILE A 165 6.23 -18.68 -0.17
N ASP A 166 6.21 -19.44 0.94
CA ASP A 166 6.02 -18.89 2.28
C ASP A 166 7.15 -17.90 2.66
N ALA A 167 8.40 -18.23 2.28
CA ALA A 167 9.55 -17.35 2.51
C ALA A 167 9.45 -16.04 1.70
N LEU A 168 9.02 -16.12 0.44
CA LEU A 168 8.79 -14.93 -0.39
C LEU A 168 7.62 -14.09 0.11
N SER A 169 6.56 -14.72 0.59
CA SER A 169 5.43 -14.01 1.20
C SER A 169 5.89 -13.25 2.45
N THR A 170 6.67 -13.90 3.32
CA THR A 170 7.26 -13.24 4.50
C THR A 170 8.19 -12.10 4.11
N TYR A 171 9.03 -12.30 3.08
CA TYR A 171 9.89 -11.27 2.53
C TYR A 171 9.07 -10.07 2.04
N GLY A 172 8.02 -10.34 1.26
CA GLY A 172 7.13 -9.30 0.73
C GLY A 172 6.42 -8.50 1.83
N LEU A 173 5.97 -9.16 2.92
CA LEU A 173 5.38 -8.47 4.06
C LEU A 173 6.38 -7.56 4.78
N CYS A 174 7.59 -8.05 5.06
CA CYS A 174 8.63 -7.22 5.70
C CYS A 174 9.00 -6.01 4.81
N LEU A 175 9.14 -6.22 3.50
CA LEU A 175 9.43 -5.16 2.55
C LEU A 175 8.29 -4.12 2.49
N GLY A 176 7.05 -4.60 2.45
CA GLY A 176 5.87 -3.73 2.42
C GLY A 176 5.71 -2.89 3.68
N ARG A 177 5.97 -3.45 4.86
CA ARG A 177 5.99 -2.68 6.12
C ARG A 177 7.07 -1.60 6.10
N ALA A 178 8.30 -1.95 5.71
CA ALA A 178 9.40 -0.99 5.60
C ALA A 178 9.08 0.12 4.59
N PHE A 179 8.45 -0.24 3.47
CA PHE A 179 7.99 0.69 2.45
C PHE A 179 6.93 1.65 3.01
N GLN A 180 5.90 1.14 3.71
CA GLN A 180 4.84 1.97 4.27
C GLN A 180 5.37 2.91 5.37
N ILE A 181 6.22 2.42 6.29
CA ILE A 181 6.86 3.29 7.29
C ILE A 181 7.68 4.39 6.61
N LYS A 182 8.38 4.07 5.53
CA LYS A 182 9.13 5.05 4.75
C LYS A 182 8.22 6.06 4.06
N ASP A 183 7.08 5.61 3.52
CA ASP A 183 6.07 6.49 2.90
C ASP A 183 5.48 7.46 3.93
N ASP A 184 5.14 6.98 5.13
CA ASP A 184 4.66 7.82 6.23
C ASP A 184 5.69 8.89 6.65
N ILE A 185 6.98 8.52 6.70
CA ILE A 185 8.07 9.48 6.97
C ILE A 185 8.13 10.53 5.86
N LEU A 186 8.08 10.09 4.60
CA LEU A 186 8.11 11.00 3.45
C LEU A 186 6.86 11.87 3.41
N GLY A 187 5.67 11.31 3.66
CA GLY A 187 4.41 12.03 3.73
C GLY A 187 4.43 13.19 4.72
N MET A 188 5.11 13.01 5.86
CA MET A 188 5.20 14.05 6.89
C MET A 188 6.38 15.01 6.68
N PHE A 189 7.58 14.49 6.36
CA PHE A 189 8.84 15.25 6.37
C PHE A 189 9.42 15.53 4.97
N GLY A 190 8.88 14.92 3.93
CA GLY A 190 9.40 15.05 2.57
C GLY A 190 8.99 16.35 1.88
N ASN A 191 9.56 16.58 0.71
CA ASN A 191 9.22 17.72 -0.13
C ASN A 191 7.96 17.41 -0.97
N GLU A 192 6.89 18.18 -0.81
CA GLU A 192 5.62 17.99 -1.53
C GLU A 192 5.80 17.96 -3.06
N ALA A 193 6.72 18.76 -3.61
CA ALA A 193 7.00 18.75 -5.04
C ALA A 193 7.60 17.42 -5.53
N GLN A 194 8.33 16.71 -4.67
CA GLN A 194 8.90 15.39 -4.99
C GLN A 194 7.90 14.25 -4.74
N ILE A 195 7.02 14.40 -3.74
CA ILE A 195 6.06 13.37 -3.35
C ILE A 195 4.82 13.41 -4.25
N GLY A 196 4.47 14.58 -4.80
CA GLY A 196 3.33 14.79 -5.68
C GLY A 196 1.96 14.82 -4.96
N LYS A 197 1.96 14.91 -3.61
CA LYS A 197 0.76 15.11 -2.77
C LYS A 197 1.05 16.04 -1.60
N SER A 198 0.00 16.60 -0.99
CA SER A 198 0.16 17.46 0.18
C SER A 198 0.58 16.67 1.43
N ALA A 199 1.53 17.21 2.20
CA ALA A 199 1.93 16.68 3.50
C ALA A 199 0.82 16.83 4.58
N LEU A 200 -0.26 17.54 4.29
CA LEU A 200 -1.41 17.67 5.20
C LEU A 200 -2.39 16.50 5.11
N THR A 201 -2.35 15.69 4.04
CA THR A 201 -3.35 14.67 3.74
C THR A 201 -3.53 13.68 4.89
N ASP A 202 -2.46 13.06 5.36
CA ASP A 202 -2.53 12.04 6.42
C ASP A 202 -3.06 12.61 7.74
N LEU A 203 -2.71 13.86 8.08
CA LEU A 203 -3.23 14.54 9.27
C LEU A 203 -4.69 14.97 9.09
N GLN A 204 -5.07 15.41 7.87
CA GLN A 204 -6.44 15.81 7.54
C GLN A 204 -7.40 14.61 7.66
N GLU A 205 -6.94 13.42 7.31
CA GLU A 205 -7.66 12.15 7.42
C GLU A 205 -7.53 11.50 8.79
N ALA A 206 -6.78 12.12 9.71
CA ALA A 206 -6.48 11.61 11.05
C ALA A 206 -5.92 10.17 11.03
N LYS A 207 -5.09 9.85 10.01
CA LYS A 207 -4.41 8.54 9.89
C LYS A 207 -3.52 8.28 11.10
N LYS A 208 -3.68 7.12 11.71
CA LYS A 208 -2.90 6.69 12.87
C LYS A 208 -1.66 5.94 12.42
N THR A 209 -0.75 6.67 11.74
CA THR A 209 0.53 6.11 11.28
C THR A 209 1.42 5.71 12.46
N LEU A 210 2.42 4.87 12.21
CA LEU A 210 3.39 4.45 13.23
C LEU A 210 4.09 5.65 13.88
N LEU A 211 4.37 6.71 13.11
CA LEU A 211 4.96 7.95 13.61
C LEU A 211 4.06 8.64 14.65
N ILE A 212 2.81 8.86 14.30
CA ILE A 212 1.84 9.55 15.18
C ILE A 212 1.51 8.71 16.39
N TRP A 213 1.32 7.41 16.21
CA TRP A 213 1.07 6.48 17.31
C TRP A 213 2.22 6.49 18.31
N ARG A 214 3.47 6.37 17.83
CA ARG A 214 4.65 6.38 18.69
C ARG A 214 4.82 7.73 19.41
N ALA A 215 4.63 8.84 18.69
CA ALA A 215 4.68 10.17 19.27
C ALA A 215 3.63 10.36 20.37
N TYR A 216 2.41 9.85 20.17
CA TYR A 216 1.37 9.91 21.19
C TYR A 216 1.73 9.09 22.42
N HIS A 217 2.16 7.84 22.27
CA HIS A 217 2.42 6.96 23.40
C HIS A 217 3.69 7.36 24.18
N SER A 218 4.69 7.95 23.53
CA SER A 218 5.93 8.42 24.17
C SER A 218 5.84 9.87 24.68
N GLY A 219 4.89 10.64 24.21
CA GLY A 219 4.74 12.05 24.52
C GLY A 219 4.21 12.33 25.93
N ASN A 220 4.49 13.52 26.43
CA ASN A 220 3.91 14.03 27.66
C ASN A 220 2.42 14.44 27.47
N ASN A 221 1.74 14.81 28.57
CA ASN A 221 0.30 15.14 28.52
C ASN A 221 -0.03 16.34 27.61
N ALA A 222 0.89 17.31 27.45
CA ALA A 222 0.66 18.47 26.58
C ALA A 222 0.76 18.04 25.10
N GLU A 223 1.77 17.23 24.74
CA GLU A 223 1.96 16.67 23.40
C GLU A 223 0.80 15.76 23.01
N LYS A 224 0.35 14.87 23.90
CA LYS A 224 -0.84 14.02 23.68
C LYS A 224 -2.08 14.84 23.35
N ARG A 225 -2.40 15.84 24.22
CA ARG A 225 -3.53 16.73 23.97
C ARG A 225 -3.40 17.50 22.66
N ARG A 226 -2.17 17.84 22.25
CA ARG A 226 -1.96 18.54 20.98
C ARG A 226 -2.27 17.65 19.77
N ILE A 227 -1.80 16.40 19.78
CA ILE A 227 -2.10 15.41 18.74
C ILE A 227 -3.62 15.21 18.64
N GLU A 228 -4.29 14.95 19.78
CA GLU A 228 -5.75 14.78 19.86
C GLU A 228 -6.50 15.98 19.26
N LYS A 229 -6.05 17.20 19.61
CA LYS A 229 -6.66 18.45 19.14
C LYS A 229 -6.55 18.63 17.62
N VAL A 230 -5.43 18.18 17.02
CA VAL A 230 -5.27 18.23 15.56
C VAL A 230 -6.17 17.20 14.88
N PHE A 231 -6.29 16.00 15.44
CA PHE A 231 -7.10 14.92 14.86
C PHE A 231 -8.61 15.18 14.81
N ILE A 232 -9.14 16.07 15.68
CA ILE A 232 -10.55 16.45 15.67
C ILE A 232 -10.84 17.71 14.85
N LYS A 233 -9.81 18.36 14.28
CA LYS A 233 -10.00 19.54 13.44
C LYS A 233 -10.70 19.17 12.13
N ARG A 234 -11.67 19.98 11.74
CA ARG A 234 -12.31 19.87 10.42
C ARG A 234 -11.35 20.21 9.28
N THR A 235 -10.43 21.15 9.52
CA THR A 235 -9.42 21.57 8.56
C THR A 235 -8.08 21.72 9.26
N VAL A 236 -7.09 20.94 8.83
CA VAL A 236 -5.71 20.98 9.32
C VAL A 236 -4.93 22.03 8.55
N GLN A 237 -4.12 22.82 9.25
CA GLN A 237 -3.30 23.89 8.68
C GLN A 237 -1.81 23.52 8.69
N ARG A 238 -1.02 24.24 7.90
CA ARG A 238 0.45 24.05 7.85
C ARG A 238 1.11 24.23 9.23
N SER A 239 0.60 25.16 10.04
CA SER A 239 1.08 25.33 11.42
C SER A 239 0.85 24.11 12.30
N ASP A 240 -0.27 23.39 12.11
CA ASP A 240 -0.54 22.15 12.83
C ASP A 240 0.46 21.05 12.44
N LEU A 241 0.77 20.92 11.14
CA LEU A 241 1.77 19.98 10.64
C LEU A 241 3.14 20.27 11.26
N GLU A 242 3.60 21.52 11.29
CA GLU A 242 4.89 21.87 11.86
C GLU A 242 4.96 21.61 13.38
N GLU A 243 3.87 21.79 14.10
CA GLU A 243 3.82 21.40 15.51
C GLU A 243 3.86 19.87 15.70
N ILE A 244 3.12 19.12 14.91
CA ILE A 244 3.15 17.65 14.98
C ILE A 244 4.53 17.12 14.60
N LYS A 245 5.20 17.67 13.58
CA LYS A 245 6.58 17.32 13.25
C LYS A 245 7.53 17.50 14.44
N LYS A 246 7.40 18.62 15.16
CA LYS A 246 8.22 18.87 16.37
C LYS A 246 7.97 17.81 17.44
N ILE A 247 6.70 17.45 17.68
CA ILE A 247 6.34 16.40 18.63
C ILE A 247 6.89 15.03 18.20
N VAL A 248 6.77 14.68 16.92
CA VAL A 248 7.31 13.41 16.37
C VAL A 248 8.84 13.34 16.55
N VAL A 249 9.54 14.45 16.41
CA VAL A 249 11.00 14.50 16.62
C VAL A 249 11.34 14.48 18.11
N SER A 250 10.71 15.32 18.93
CA SER A 250 11.02 15.46 20.37
C SER A 250 10.74 14.20 21.17
N THR A 251 9.70 13.43 20.79
CA THR A 251 9.33 12.16 21.42
C THR A 251 10.18 10.96 20.97
N GLY A 252 11.09 11.16 20.01
CA GLY A 252 11.90 10.08 19.42
C GLY A 252 11.13 9.19 18.43
N ALA A 253 9.88 9.53 18.06
CA ALA A 253 9.07 8.70 17.18
C ALA A 253 9.67 8.56 15.77
N LEU A 254 10.34 9.60 15.24
CA LEU A 254 11.03 9.52 13.96
C LEU A 254 12.23 8.55 14.01
N ALA A 255 13.01 8.59 15.11
CA ALA A 255 14.13 7.67 15.31
C ALA A 255 13.61 6.23 15.40
N TYR A 256 12.57 6.01 16.21
CA TYR A 256 11.91 4.71 16.33
C TYR A 256 11.46 4.13 14.96
N ALA A 257 10.80 4.95 14.14
CA ALA A 257 10.35 4.50 12.81
C ALA A 257 11.52 4.13 11.88
N ARG A 258 12.64 4.85 11.97
CA ARG A 258 13.87 4.51 11.23
C ARG A 258 14.50 3.21 11.71
N ASP A 259 14.51 2.98 13.02
CA ASP A 259 15.02 1.74 13.62
C ASP A 259 14.16 0.54 13.21
N GLU A 260 12.83 0.69 13.15
CA GLU A 260 11.92 -0.34 12.63
C GLU A 260 12.24 -0.69 11.16
N ILE A 261 12.49 0.31 10.30
CA ILE A 261 12.93 0.05 8.92
C ILE A 261 14.24 -0.73 8.90
N THR A 262 15.21 -0.39 9.76
CA THR A 262 16.50 -1.08 9.84
C THR A 262 16.31 -2.54 10.25
N GLN A 263 15.52 -2.82 11.29
CA GLN A 263 15.22 -4.19 11.75
C GLN A 263 14.51 -5.03 10.69
N LEU A 264 13.55 -4.42 9.96
CA LEU A 264 12.88 -5.07 8.82
C LEU A 264 13.88 -5.37 7.70
N THR A 265 14.78 -4.44 7.39
CA THR A 265 15.83 -4.61 6.37
C THR A 265 16.81 -5.72 6.75
N ASP A 266 17.23 -5.83 8.01
CA ASP A 266 18.07 -6.93 8.50
C ASP A 266 17.35 -8.29 8.38
N THR A 267 16.04 -8.29 8.59
CA THR A 267 15.22 -9.50 8.39
C THR A 267 15.15 -9.86 6.92
N LEU A 268 14.99 -8.89 6.02
CA LEU A 268 15.02 -9.08 4.56
C LEU A 268 16.37 -9.69 4.12
N HIS A 269 17.50 -9.19 4.61
CA HIS A 269 18.82 -9.74 4.31
C HIS A 269 18.95 -11.20 4.74
N ARG A 270 18.45 -11.57 5.93
CA ARG A 270 18.46 -12.96 6.41
C ARG A 270 17.59 -13.90 5.56
N LEU A 271 16.41 -13.43 5.13
CA LEU A 271 15.53 -14.20 4.26
C LEU A 271 16.14 -14.35 2.85
N HIS A 272 16.70 -13.27 2.34
CA HIS A 272 17.38 -13.24 1.04
C HIS A 272 18.52 -14.26 0.98
N THR A 273 19.40 -14.32 1.97
CA THR A 273 20.54 -15.28 1.98
C THR A 273 20.08 -16.73 1.98
N LYS A 274 18.95 -17.05 2.62
CA LYS A 274 18.39 -18.40 2.73
C LYS A 274 17.55 -18.82 1.51
N SER A 275 17.14 -17.92 0.65
CA SER A 275 16.31 -18.23 -0.53
C SER A 275 17.10 -19.05 -1.55
N ARG A 276 16.42 -20.01 -2.21
CA ARG A 276 16.94 -20.79 -3.35
C ARG A 276 16.65 -20.15 -4.71
N MET A 277 16.14 -18.94 -4.72
CA MET A 277 15.96 -18.16 -5.93
C MET A 277 17.28 -18.04 -6.71
N LYS A 278 17.22 -18.07 -8.04
CA LYS A 278 18.41 -17.87 -8.89
C LYS A 278 19.08 -16.53 -8.58
N THR A 279 20.40 -16.54 -8.47
CA THR A 279 21.22 -15.38 -8.07
C THR A 279 20.92 -14.12 -8.91
N ALA A 280 20.74 -14.28 -10.24
CA ALA A 280 20.43 -13.16 -11.15
C ALA A 280 19.13 -12.39 -10.77
N TYR A 281 18.16 -13.06 -10.16
CA TYR A 281 16.87 -12.47 -9.75
C TYR A 281 16.78 -12.23 -8.23
N LYS A 282 17.70 -12.81 -7.49
CA LYS A 282 17.82 -12.64 -6.06
C LYS A 282 18.30 -11.22 -5.69
N ASN A 283 19.14 -10.63 -6.52
CA ASN A 283 19.77 -9.31 -6.30
C ASN A 283 19.00 -8.16 -7.01
N MET A 284 17.85 -8.44 -7.61
CA MET A 284 16.93 -7.45 -8.19
C MET A 284 15.89 -7.00 -7.18
#